data_3335fe9e38e8edd0b819e79e2c21f644
#
_entry.id   3335fe9e38e8edd0b819e79e2c21f644
#
_cell.length_a   1.000
_cell.length_b   1.000
_cell.length_c   1.000
_cell.angle_alpha   90.00
_cell.angle_beta   90.00
_cell.angle_gamma   90.00
#
_symmetry.space_group_name_H-M   'P 1'
#
loop_
_entity.id
_entity.type
_entity.pdbx_description
1 polymer ?
#
loop_
_entity_poly.entity_id
_entity_poly.type
_entity_poly.pdbx_seq_one_letter_code
_entity_poly.pdbx_strand_id
1 'polypeptide(L)'
;RGLLTDDEALVAEARDQIAEEIVVTDGEGIQDDWSFHQHGPQIQFGNYGLAYAEGLSFWLRVLDGTPYMFSDAQCAVIEKLMREGICRSIWRGVMDPSFCGRQVFIDSGPGKASSAAVAAENIAALKRPGYRVFRRFAKRILEPENRSDGLRGPRYYDRSDCGIYRTATWYASIRMHSDRTIGFEFTNRENTLANFSADGALLFMQHGREYDNIFAHWDWRMVPGTTAYDDGAPLKCDNSVEARKNRSGHVGGLASGDVLCTTMEIERDGLHALKSAFFFGDLVVALGADIRSSDARIFRITTALDQTHLAGPVTRGGATETSGGLPWVHHDGRGYVS
;
A
#
# COMPACT_ATOMS: atom_id res chain seq x y z
N ARG A 1 -12.47 -33.63 1.98
CA ARG A 1 -12.46 -35.08 2.18
C ARG A 1 -13.53 -35.47 3.22
N GLY A 2 -13.56 -34.87 4.41
CA GLY A 2 -14.52 -35.19 5.47
C GLY A 2 -15.98 -35.18 5.00
N LEU A 3 -16.40 -34.11 4.26
CA LEU A 3 -17.75 -34.05 3.67
C LEU A 3 -18.06 -35.15 2.66
N LEU A 4 -17.06 -35.65 1.92
CA LEU A 4 -17.24 -36.72 0.94
C LEU A 4 -17.27 -38.14 1.59
N THR A 5 -16.74 -38.25 2.78
CA THR A 5 -16.65 -39.53 3.53
C THR A 5 -17.59 -39.58 4.72
N ASP A 6 -18.44 -38.55 4.92
CA ASP A 6 -19.34 -38.38 6.05
C ASP A 6 -18.62 -38.46 7.41
N ASP A 7 -17.42 -37.84 7.46
CA ASP A 7 -16.53 -37.81 8.63
C ASP A 7 -16.58 -36.46 9.30
N GLU A 8 -17.47 -36.28 10.26
CA GLU A 8 -17.66 -35.05 11.00
C GLU A 8 -16.43 -34.64 11.80
N ALA A 9 -15.64 -35.58 12.32
CA ALA A 9 -14.44 -35.30 13.08
C ALA A 9 -13.38 -34.67 12.18
N LEU A 10 -13.20 -35.16 10.97
CA LEU A 10 -12.26 -34.58 9.98
C LEU A 10 -12.73 -33.20 9.51
N VAL A 11 -14.03 -32.94 9.41
CA VAL A 11 -14.56 -31.60 9.09
C VAL A 11 -14.26 -30.61 10.22
N ALA A 12 -14.50 -31.04 11.47
CA ALA A 12 -14.22 -30.21 12.64
C ALA A 12 -12.72 -29.89 12.78
N GLU A 13 -11.85 -30.88 12.61
CA GLU A 13 -10.40 -30.73 12.63
C GLU A 13 -9.94 -29.70 11.56
N ALA A 14 -10.39 -29.84 10.33
CA ALA A 14 -10.05 -28.94 9.25
C ALA A 14 -10.51 -27.48 9.53
N ARG A 15 -11.73 -27.32 10.09
CA ARG A 15 -12.25 -26.03 10.52
C ARG A 15 -11.41 -25.42 11.63
N ASP A 16 -11.00 -26.22 12.61
CA ASP A 16 -10.19 -25.77 13.74
C ASP A 16 -8.81 -25.29 13.28
N GLN A 17 -8.17 -26.02 12.37
CA GLN A 17 -6.90 -25.61 11.77
C GLN A 17 -7.02 -24.27 11.02
N ILE A 18 -8.08 -24.05 10.27
CA ILE A 18 -8.32 -22.75 9.61
C ILE A 18 -8.57 -21.66 10.65
N ALA A 19 -9.32 -21.98 11.71
CA ALA A 19 -9.68 -21.02 12.75
C ALA A 19 -8.47 -20.55 13.58
N GLU A 20 -7.47 -21.40 13.77
CA GLU A 20 -6.21 -21.08 14.46
C GLU A 20 -5.39 -20.01 13.74
N GLU A 21 -5.51 -19.92 12.42
CA GLU A 21 -4.83 -18.90 11.61
C GLU A 21 -5.49 -17.50 11.72
N ILE A 22 -6.72 -17.41 12.25
CA ILE A 22 -7.47 -16.14 12.33
C ILE A 22 -7.10 -15.40 13.62
N VAL A 23 -5.88 -14.89 13.63
CA VAL A 23 -5.32 -14.20 14.80
C VAL A 23 -4.54 -12.94 14.40
N VAL A 24 -4.41 -12.01 15.35
CA VAL A 24 -3.44 -10.91 15.27
C VAL A 24 -2.12 -11.42 15.83
N THR A 25 -1.01 -11.14 15.16
CA THR A 25 0.31 -11.68 15.48
C THR A 25 1.40 -10.60 15.41
N ASP A 26 2.50 -10.82 16.09
CA ASP A 26 3.73 -10.02 15.95
C ASP A 26 4.67 -10.56 14.86
N GLY A 27 4.36 -11.73 14.27
CA GLY A 27 5.11 -12.36 13.19
C GLY A 27 4.49 -12.08 11.81
N GLU A 28 4.55 -13.06 10.92
CA GLU A 28 3.83 -13.00 9.64
C GLU A 28 2.32 -13.15 9.86
N GLY A 29 1.51 -12.46 9.09
CA GLY A 29 0.05 -12.43 9.22
C GLY A 29 -0.50 -11.04 9.55
N ILE A 30 -1.66 -11.02 10.20
CA ILE A 30 -2.38 -9.77 10.55
C ILE A 30 -1.70 -9.10 11.75
N GLN A 31 -1.30 -7.85 11.58
CA GLN A 31 -0.73 -7.04 12.63
C GLN A 31 -1.81 -6.31 13.45
N ASP A 32 -1.46 -5.80 14.63
CA ASP A 32 -2.38 -5.08 15.52
C ASP A 32 -2.86 -3.72 14.98
N ASP A 33 -2.10 -3.15 14.02
CA ASP A 33 -2.49 -1.97 13.25
C ASP A 33 -3.36 -2.31 12.01
N TRP A 34 -3.69 -3.59 11.80
CA TRP A 34 -4.44 -4.15 10.66
C TRP A 34 -3.68 -4.14 9.34
N SER A 35 -2.36 -3.96 9.36
CA SER A 35 -1.51 -4.34 8.23
C SER A 35 -1.35 -5.86 8.15
N PHE A 36 -0.81 -6.36 7.06
CA PHE A 36 -0.55 -7.78 6.86
C PHE A 36 0.90 -7.97 6.44
N HIS A 37 1.63 -8.77 7.18
CA HIS A 37 3.02 -9.09 6.92
C HIS A 37 3.18 -10.48 6.30
N GLN A 38 4.12 -10.60 5.35
CA GLN A 38 4.60 -11.87 4.82
C GLN A 38 6.01 -11.70 4.26
N HIS A 39 6.83 -12.73 4.37
CA HIS A 39 8.25 -12.72 4.05
C HIS A 39 9.05 -11.68 4.86
N GLY A 40 8.75 -11.66 6.14
CA GLY A 40 9.27 -10.71 7.10
C GLY A 40 8.38 -9.47 7.28
N PRO A 41 8.85 -8.45 8.01
CA PRO A 41 8.06 -7.28 8.37
C PRO A 41 7.92 -6.32 7.20
N GLN A 42 7.04 -6.64 6.26
CA GLN A 42 6.70 -5.81 5.11
C GLN A 42 5.22 -5.91 4.76
N ILE A 43 4.65 -4.83 4.28
CA ILE A 43 3.24 -4.75 3.91
C ILE A 43 2.93 -5.59 2.68
N GLN A 44 1.92 -6.45 2.75
CA GLN A 44 1.55 -7.41 1.70
C GLN A 44 0.03 -7.48 1.47
N PHE A 45 -0.66 -6.35 1.48
CA PHE A 45 -2.11 -6.34 1.23
C PHE A 45 -2.51 -6.94 -0.10
N GLY A 46 -1.83 -6.55 -1.17
CA GLY A 46 -2.17 -6.96 -2.54
C GLY A 46 -1.55 -8.27 -2.99
N ASN A 47 -0.99 -9.04 -2.10
CA ASN A 47 -0.40 -10.34 -2.39
C ASN A 47 -0.94 -11.36 -1.38
N TYR A 48 -0.16 -11.74 -0.38
CA TYR A 48 -0.54 -12.76 0.61
C TYR A 48 -1.74 -12.36 1.47
N GLY A 49 -1.84 -11.08 1.85
CA GLY A 49 -2.98 -10.57 2.61
C GLY A 49 -4.30 -10.71 1.86
N LEU A 50 -4.28 -10.46 0.54
CA LEU A 50 -5.47 -10.63 -0.30
C LEU A 50 -5.83 -12.11 -0.42
N ALA A 51 -4.87 -12.99 -0.70
CA ALA A 51 -5.11 -14.43 -0.80
C ALA A 51 -5.67 -15.00 0.51
N TYR A 52 -5.14 -14.53 1.66
CA TYR A 52 -5.65 -14.89 2.98
C TYR A 52 -7.10 -14.42 3.16
N ALA A 53 -7.41 -13.17 2.83
CA ALA A 53 -8.76 -12.62 2.95
C ALA A 53 -9.77 -13.30 2.01
N GLU A 54 -9.37 -13.63 0.78
CA GLU A 54 -10.20 -14.39 -0.16
C GLU A 54 -10.55 -15.78 0.39
N GLY A 55 -9.54 -16.52 0.83
CA GLY A 55 -9.74 -17.86 1.39
C GLY A 55 -10.64 -17.85 2.63
N LEU A 56 -10.38 -16.96 3.57
CA LEU A 56 -11.17 -16.89 4.80
C LEU A 56 -12.58 -16.36 4.59
N SER A 57 -12.77 -15.36 3.74
CA SER A 57 -14.10 -14.85 3.41
C SER A 57 -14.97 -15.90 2.71
N PHE A 58 -14.37 -16.73 1.87
CA PHE A 58 -15.05 -17.89 1.27
C PHE A 58 -15.53 -18.86 2.35
N TRP A 59 -14.68 -19.24 3.30
CA TRP A 59 -15.06 -20.13 4.39
C TRP A 59 -16.09 -19.50 5.32
N LEU A 60 -15.99 -18.21 5.64
CA LEU A 60 -17.03 -17.49 6.37
C LEU A 60 -18.42 -17.72 5.75
N ARG A 61 -18.50 -17.56 4.43
CA ARG A 61 -19.75 -17.69 3.69
C ARG A 61 -20.25 -19.14 3.62
N VAL A 62 -19.35 -20.10 3.43
CA VAL A 62 -19.69 -21.54 3.33
C VAL A 62 -20.17 -22.08 4.67
N LEU A 63 -19.56 -21.64 5.77
CA LEU A 63 -19.86 -22.14 7.11
C LEU A 63 -21.02 -21.39 7.80
N ASP A 64 -21.50 -20.28 7.21
CA ASP A 64 -22.58 -19.47 7.78
C ASP A 64 -23.84 -20.30 8.03
N GLY A 65 -24.39 -20.20 9.25
CA GLY A 65 -25.56 -20.99 9.67
C GLY A 65 -25.30 -22.48 9.96
N THR A 66 -24.04 -22.92 9.92
CA THR A 66 -23.66 -24.29 10.29
C THR A 66 -23.03 -24.34 11.69
N PRO A 67 -22.96 -25.54 12.32
CA PRO A 67 -22.25 -25.72 13.60
C PRO A 67 -20.74 -25.45 13.52
N TYR A 68 -20.19 -25.37 12.31
CA TYR A 68 -18.77 -25.20 12.04
C TYR A 68 -18.37 -23.71 11.85
N MET A 69 -19.32 -22.79 12.01
CA MET A 69 -19.03 -21.33 11.86
C MET A 69 -17.93 -20.89 12.84
N PHE A 70 -17.08 -19.98 12.37
CA PHE A 70 -16.07 -19.32 13.20
C PHE A 70 -16.71 -18.46 14.28
N SER A 71 -15.99 -18.24 15.38
CA SER A 71 -16.45 -17.38 16.45
C SER A 71 -16.65 -15.94 16.00
N ASP A 72 -17.47 -15.18 16.72
CA ASP A 72 -17.68 -13.75 16.47
C ASP A 72 -16.38 -12.95 16.52
N ALA A 73 -15.45 -13.32 17.40
CA ALA A 73 -14.15 -12.69 17.52
C ALA A 73 -13.30 -12.92 16.24
N GLN A 74 -13.27 -14.13 15.72
CA GLN A 74 -12.55 -14.46 14.48
C GLN A 74 -13.18 -13.78 13.27
N CYS A 75 -14.49 -13.77 13.16
CA CYS A 75 -15.19 -13.00 12.12
C CYS A 75 -14.80 -11.51 12.16
N ALA A 76 -14.75 -10.92 13.36
CA ALA A 76 -14.37 -9.52 13.53
C ALA A 76 -12.91 -9.24 13.12
N VAL A 77 -11.99 -10.18 13.29
CA VAL A 77 -10.60 -10.06 12.84
C VAL A 77 -10.55 -9.95 11.31
N ILE A 78 -11.25 -10.83 10.59
CA ILE A 78 -11.30 -10.81 9.12
C ILE A 78 -11.97 -9.52 8.61
N GLU A 79 -13.09 -9.12 9.22
CA GLU A 79 -13.79 -7.89 8.89
C GLU A 79 -12.90 -6.65 9.08
N LYS A 80 -12.10 -6.61 10.13
CA LYS A 80 -11.19 -5.50 10.41
C LYS A 80 -10.00 -5.48 9.45
N LEU A 81 -9.37 -6.63 9.15
CA LEU A 81 -8.33 -6.71 8.13
C LEU A 81 -8.83 -6.15 6.79
N MET A 82 -10.02 -6.56 6.37
CA MET A 82 -10.62 -6.06 5.14
C MET A 82 -10.92 -4.57 5.21
N ARG A 83 -11.56 -4.08 6.26
CA ARG A 83 -12.05 -2.70 6.34
C ARG A 83 -10.95 -1.69 6.63
N GLU A 84 -10.05 -2.01 7.57
CA GLU A 84 -9.00 -1.09 8.02
C GLU A 84 -7.69 -1.25 7.23
N GLY A 85 -7.52 -2.37 6.53
CA GLY A 85 -6.35 -2.67 5.70
C GLY A 85 -6.70 -2.69 4.21
N ILE A 86 -7.03 -3.86 3.68
CA ILE A 86 -7.08 -4.14 2.24
C ILE A 86 -7.98 -3.18 1.46
N CYS A 87 -9.21 -2.93 1.92
CA CYS A 87 -10.13 -2.03 1.21
C CYS A 87 -9.62 -0.58 1.13
N ARG A 88 -8.81 -0.15 2.11
CA ARG A 88 -8.25 1.20 2.12
C ARG A 88 -7.17 1.41 1.06
N SER A 89 -6.44 0.37 0.69
CA SER A 89 -5.40 0.41 -0.34
C SER A 89 -5.92 0.34 -1.78
N ILE A 90 -7.24 0.27 -1.96
CA ILE A 90 -7.88 0.22 -3.28
C ILE A 90 -8.59 1.53 -3.57
N TRP A 91 -8.26 2.13 -4.71
CA TRP A 91 -8.86 3.37 -5.18
C TRP A 91 -9.47 3.19 -6.57
N ARG A 92 -10.79 3.46 -6.68
CA ARG A 92 -11.55 3.41 -7.95
C ARG A 92 -11.32 2.14 -8.78
N GLY A 93 -11.32 0.99 -8.10
CA GLY A 93 -11.18 -0.30 -8.76
C GLY A 93 -9.75 -0.73 -9.06
N VAL A 94 -8.74 -0.04 -8.50
CA VAL A 94 -7.34 -0.40 -8.65
C VAL A 94 -6.67 -0.48 -7.29
N MET A 95 -5.94 -1.55 -7.03
CA MET A 95 -5.09 -1.65 -5.84
C MET A 95 -3.81 -0.87 -6.05
N ASP A 96 -3.45 -0.10 -5.03
CA ASP A 96 -2.20 0.66 -5.00
C ASP A 96 -0.98 -0.27 -5.07
N PRO A 97 -0.08 -0.07 -6.03
CA PRO A 97 1.12 -0.89 -6.19
C PRO A 97 2.06 -0.87 -4.98
N SER A 98 2.04 0.18 -4.15
CA SER A 98 2.83 0.26 -2.92
C SER A 98 2.55 -0.88 -1.94
N PHE A 99 1.38 -1.52 -2.04
CA PHE A 99 0.92 -2.58 -1.13
C PHE A 99 0.91 -3.99 -1.76
N CYS A 100 1.51 -4.13 -2.96
CA CYS A 100 1.47 -5.39 -3.72
C CYS A 100 2.73 -6.26 -3.57
N GLY A 101 3.67 -5.88 -2.68
CA GLY A 101 4.96 -6.57 -2.58
C GLY A 101 5.66 -6.59 -3.95
N ARG A 102 6.08 -7.78 -4.41
CA ARG A 102 6.71 -7.95 -5.73
C ARG A 102 5.72 -8.05 -6.90
N GLN A 103 4.43 -8.19 -6.63
CA GLN A 103 3.43 -8.46 -7.66
C GLN A 103 2.91 -7.19 -8.34
N VAL A 104 3.82 -6.48 -9.00
CA VAL A 104 3.53 -5.28 -9.81
C VAL A 104 3.69 -5.63 -11.31
N PHE A 105 2.71 -6.28 -11.89
CA PHE A 105 2.70 -6.73 -13.29
C PHE A 105 1.43 -6.25 -14.01
N ILE A 106 1.36 -6.54 -15.32
CA ILE A 106 0.26 -6.10 -16.18
C ILE A 106 -1.10 -6.48 -15.56
N ASP A 107 -2.02 -5.52 -15.49
CA ASP A 107 -3.38 -5.64 -14.98
C ASP A 107 -3.51 -6.17 -13.53
N SER A 108 -2.40 -6.17 -12.78
CA SER A 108 -2.42 -6.65 -11.39
C SER A 108 -3.31 -5.80 -10.47
N GLY A 109 -3.28 -4.48 -10.63
CA GLY A 109 -4.07 -3.57 -9.79
C GLY A 109 -5.59 -3.80 -9.88
N PRO A 110 -6.19 -3.77 -11.09
CA PRO A 110 -7.61 -4.09 -11.29
C PRO A 110 -7.98 -5.51 -10.87
N GLY A 111 -7.15 -6.51 -11.19
CA GLY A 111 -7.36 -7.90 -10.80
C GLY A 111 -7.47 -8.06 -9.28
N LYS A 112 -6.51 -7.49 -8.54
CA LYS A 112 -6.50 -7.50 -7.07
C LYS A 112 -7.69 -6.78 -6.45
N ALA A 113 -8.12 -5.66 -7.03
CA ALA A 113 -9.32 -4.97 -6.59
C ALA A 113 -10.58 -5.83 -6.78
N SER A 114 -10.69 -6.54 -7.90
CA SER A 114 -11.79 -7.46 -8.16
C SER A 114 -11.82 -8.62 -7.16
N SER A 115 -10.68 -9.21 -6.85
CA SER A 115 -10.56 -10.23 -5.79
C SER A 115 -10.99 -9.71 -4.42
N ALA A 116 -10.56 -8.51 -4.05
CA ALA A 116 -10.99 -7.86 -2.81
C ALA A 116 -12.51 -7.60 -2.78
N ALA A 117 -13.12 -7.29 -3.94
CA ALA A 117 -14.57 -7.11 -4.04
C ALA A 117 -15.31 -8.43 -3.78
N VAL A 118 -14.83 -9.55 -4.31
CA VAL A 118 -15.39 -10.89 -4.03
C VAL A 118 -15.30 -11.22 -2.54
N ALA A 119 -14.16 -10.99 -1.90
CA ALA A 119 -14.00 -11.17 -0.46
C ALA A 119 -14.99 -10.31 0.34
N ALA A 120 -15.15 -9.04 -0.06
CA ALA A 120 -16.11 -8.13 0.57
C ALA A 120 -17.57 -8.58 0.38
N GLU A 121 -17.95 -9.12 -0.79
CA GLU A 121 -19.27 -9.68 -1.02
C GLU A 121 -19.55 -10.89 -0.12
N ASN A 122 -18.58 -11.79 0.04
CA ASN A 122 -18.69 -12.92 0.94
C ASN A 122 -18.97 -12.45 2.38
N ILE A 123 -18.20 -11.48 2.88
CA ILE A 123 -18.42 -10.90 4.22
C ILE A 123 -19.78 -10.21 4.31
N ALA A 124 -20.17 -9.43 3.29
CA ALA A 124 -21.44 -8.73 3.27
C ALA A 124 -22.67 -9.67 3.28
N ALA A 125 -22.53 -10.87 2.73
CA ALA A 125 -23.59 -11.88 2.67
C ALA A 125 -24.01 -12.36 4.06
N LEU A 126 -23.12 -12.37 5.06
CA LEU A 126 -23.40 -12.75 6.43
C LEU A 126 -24.31 -11.75 7.18
N LYS A 127 -24.48 -10.54 6.64
CA LYS A 127 -25.33 -9.46 7.20
C LYS A 127 -24.99 -9.11 8.66
N ARG A 128 -23.76 -9.34 9.10
CA ARG A 128 -23.27 -8.95 10.43
C ARG A 128 -23.24 -7.42 10.58
N PRO A 129 -23.20 -6.88 11.82
CA PRO A 129 -23.15 -5.43 12.04
C PRO A 129 -22.03 -4.78 11.20
N GLY A 130 -22.36 -3.71 10.44
CA GLY A 130 -21.38 -3.03 9.59
C GLY A 130 -21.24 -3.58 8.16
N TYR A 131 -21.89 -4.67 7.80
CA TYR A 131 -21.81 -5.32 6.48
C TYR A 131 -22.02 -4.37 5.29
N ARG A 132 -22.75 -3.26 5.48
CA ARG A 132 -23.03 -2.29 4.41
C ARG A 132 -21.78 -1.61 3.86
N VAL A 133 -20.71 -1.53 4.64
CA VAL A 133 -19.41 -1.01 4.17
C VAL A 133 -18.84 -1.92 3.09
N PHE A 134 -18.82 -3.22 3.34
CA PHE A 134 -18.32 -4.23 2.39
C PHE A 134 -19.19 -4.30 1.13
N ARG A 135 -20.50 -4.26 1.29
CA ARG A 135 -21.42 -4.22 0.16
C ARG A 135 -21.22 -2.98 -0.73
N ARG A 136 -21.01 -1.80 -0.12
CA ARG A 136 -20.72 -0.57 -0.88
C ARG A 136 -19.38 -0.64 -1.57
N PHE A 137 -18.37 -1.17 -0.88
CA PHE A 137 -17.04 -1.35 -1.44
C PHE A 137 -17.08 -2.28 -2.67
N ALA A 138 -17.64 -3.47 -2.54
CA ALA A 138 -17.77 -4.42 -3.64
C ALA A 138 -18.53 -3.83 -4.84
N LYS A 139 -19.69 -3.23 -4.57
CA LYS A 139 -20.50 -2.59 -5.60
C LYS A 139 -19.73 -1.50 -6.37
N ARG A 140 -18.90 -0.71 -5.66
CA ARG A 140 -18.08 0.31 -6.29
C ARG A 140 -17.06 -0.22 -7.27
N ILE A 141 -16.47 -1.38 -6.98
CA ILE A 141 -15.46 -1.98 -7.84
C ILE A 141 -16.11 -2.67 -9.04
N LEU A 142 -17.20 -3.40 -8.80
CA LEU A 142 -17.92 -4.15 -9.82
C LEU A 142 -18.79 -3.26 -10.71
N GLU A 143 -19.21 -2.09 -10.20
CA GLU A 143 -20.00 -1.09 -10.92
C GLU A 143 -19.23 0.25 -10.93
N PRO A 144 -18.35 0.53 -11.91
CA PRO A 144 -17.46 1.69 -11.92
C PRO A 144 -18.13 3.06 -11.85
N GLU A 145 -19.40 3.14 -12.20
CA GLU A 145 -20.19 4.38 -12.13
C GLU A 145 -20.48 4.83 -10.69
N ASN A 146 -20.31 3.93 -9.72
CA ASN A 146 -20.57 4.20 -8.32
C ASN A 146 -19.34 4.90 -7.70
N ARG A 147 -19.47 6.16 -7.29
CA ARG A 147 -18.33 7.06 -7.02
C ARG A 147 -17.77 7.06 -5.61
N SER A 148 -18.39 6.41 -4.63
CA SER A 148 -17.90 6.44 -3.25
C SER A 148 -18.12 5.10 -2.53
N ASP A 149 -17.03 4.52 -2.02
CA ASP A 149 -17.07 3.37 -1.11
C ASP A 149 -17.32 3.78 0.36
N GLY A 150 -17.29 5.08 0.65
CA GLY A 150 -17.44 5.64 1.98
C GLY A 150 -16.19 5.57 2.86
N LEU A 151 -15.09 5.03 2.33
CA LEU A 151 -13.82 4.98 3.04
C LEU A 151 -13.07 6.30 2.84
N ARG A 152 -12.89 7.07 3.91
CA ARG A 152 -12.21 8.37 3.90
C ARG A 152 -11.27 8.48 5.10
N GLY A 153 -10.48 9.55 5.07
CA GLY A 153 -9.56 9.93 6.14
C GLY A 153 -8.23 9.22 6.07
N PRO A 154 -7.34 9.62 6.97
CA PRO A 154 -6.00 9.06 7.07
C PRO A 154 -6.00 7.70 7.72
N ARG A 155 -4.97 6.92 7.41
CA ARG A 155 -4.57 5.73 8.15
C ARG A 155 -3.06 5.65 8.14
N TYR A 156 -2.45 5.37 9.27
CA TYR A 156 -1.04 5.03 9.39
C TYR A 156 -0.92 3.60 9.92
N TYR A 157 -0.02 2.83 9.33
CA TYR A 157 0.30 1.46 9.70
C TYR A 157 1.72 1.47 10.26
N ASP A 158 1.82 1.54 11.59
CA ASP A 158 3.10 1.69 12.31
C ASP A 158 3.96 0.43 12.29
N ARG A 159 3.34 -0.75 12.14
CA ARG A 159 4.05 -2.01 11.94
C ARG A 159 4.71 -2.12 10.56
N SER A 160 4.25 -1.32 9.59
CA SER A 160 4.66 -1.39 8.18
C SER A 160 5.27 -0.09 7.66
N ASP A 161 5.47 0.91 8.49
CA ASP A 161 6.01 2.23 8.13
C ASP A 161 5.33 2.85 6.90
N CYS A 162 4.01 2.76 6.80
CA CYS A 162 3.29 3.29 5.65
C CYS A 162 1.97 3.95 6.03
N GLY A 163 1.49 4.83 5.15
CA GLY A 163 0.25 5.55 5.37
C GLY A 163 -0.60 5.68 4.12
N ILE A 164 -1.89 5.87 4.35
CA ILE A 164 -2.90 6.13 3.31
C ILE A 164 -3.68 7.37 3.71
N TYR A 165 -3.92 8.24 2.73
CA TYR A 165 -4.79 9.40 2.87
C TYR A 165 -5.87 9.36 1.79
N ARG A 166 -7.15 9.47 2.20
CA ARG A 166 -8.28 9.36 1.29
C ARG A 166 -9.23 10.54 1.47
N THR A 167 -9.52 11.23 0.39
CA THR A 167 -10.57 12.26 0.33
C THR A 167 -11.80 11.75 -0.43
N ALA A 168 -12.67 12.65 -0.83
CA ALA A 168 -13.77 12.32 -1.73
C ALA A 168 -13.34 12.13 -3.18
N THR A 169 -12.25 12.77 -3.57
CA THR A 169 -11.84 12.96 -4.96
C THR A 169 -10.49 12.39 -5.30
N TRP A 170 -9.62 12.18 -4.33
CA TRP A 170 -8.28 11.66 -4.51
C TRP A 170 -7.80 10.78 -3.36
N TYR A 171 -6.79 10.02 -3.64
CA TYR A 171 -6.11 9.07 -2.79
C TYR A 171 -4.61 9.33 -2.85
N ALA A 172 -3.93 9.17 -1.72
CA ALA A 172 -2.47 9.06 -1.71
C ALA A 172 -2.03 7.97 -0.75
N SER A 173 -0.87 7.39 -1.05
CA SER A 173 -0.13 6.53 -0.15
C SER A 173 1.28 7.04 0.04
N ILE A 174 1.83 6.80 1.23
CA ILE A 174 3.24 6.98 1.50
C ILE A 174 3.83 5.68 2.01
N ARG A 175 4.90 5.22 1.38
CA ARG A 175 5.63 4.03 1.78
C ARG A 175 7.03 4.43 2.21
N MET A 176 7.35 4.04 3.44
CA MET A 176 8.64 4.24 4.08
C MET A 176 9.18 2.89 4.56
N HIS A 177 10.38 2.85 5.06
CA HIS A 177 10.94 1.70 5.77
C HIS A 177 11.99 2.13 6.80
N SER A 178 12.16 1.32 7.82
CA SER A 178 13.09 1.54 8.92
C SER A 178 14.03 0.34 9.09
N ASP A 179 14.78 0.33 10.18
CA ASP A 179 15.51 -0.86 10.64
C ASP A 179 14.59 -2.00 11.09
N ARG A 180 13.29 -1.69 11.36
CA ARG A 180 12.25 -2.65 11.74
C ARG A 180 11.56 -3.30 10.55
N THR A 181 11.51 -2.62 9.39
CA THR A 181 10.70 -3.03 8.24
C THR A 181 11.54 -3.27 6.99
N ILE A 182 10.97 -4.00 6.03
CA ILE A 182 11.61 -4.30 4.75
C ILE A 182 11.02 -3.41 3.67
N GLY A 183 11.88 -2.66 2.96
CA GLY A 183 11.47 -1.65 1.99
C GLY A 183 10.92 -2.21 0.68
N PHE A 184 11.42 -3.36 0.22
CA PHE A 184 10.99 -3.96 -1.04
C PHE A 184 11.08 -5.49 -0.99
N GLU A 185 10.32 -6.15 -1.85
CA GLU A 185 10.39 -7.59 -2.05
C GLU A 185 10.92 -7.89 -3.46
N PHE A 186 11.91 -8.75 -3.50
CA PHE A 186 12.47 -9.31 -4.72
C PHE A 186 12.63 -10.83 -4.55
N THR A 187 11.94 -11.60 -5.39
CA THR A 187 12.10 -13.06 -5.46
C THR A 187 11.55 -13.57 -6.80
N ASN A 188 11.88 -14.81 -7.19
CA ASN A 188 11.42 -15.43 -8.43
C ASN A 188 11.66 -14.61 -9.70
N ARG A 189 12.64 -13.70 -9.70
CA ARG A 189 12.93 -12.73 -10.78
C ARG A 189 11.81 -11.69 -10.97
N GLU A 190 10.94 -11.50 -9.99
CA GLU A 190 9.93 -10.46 -9.97
C GLU A 190 10.44 -9.24 -9.22
N ASN A 191 10.07 -8.05 -9.66
CA ASN A 191 10.37 -6.76 -9.01
C ASN A 191 11.88 -6.48 -8.83
N THR A 192 12.68 -6.79 -9.83
CA THR A 192 14.16 -6.77 -9.77
C THR A 192 14.78 -5.38 -9.69
N LEU A 193 13.99 -4.31 -9.81
CA LEU A 193 14.44 -2.92 -9.87
C LEU A 193 13.92 -2.06 -8.69
N ALA A 194 13.25 -2.67 -7.71
CA ALA A 194 12.46 -1.97 -6.70
C ALA A 194 13.25 -1.37 -5.53
N ASN A 195 14.58 -1.21 -5.65
CA ASN A 195 15.48 -0.76 -4.58
C ASN A 195 14.98 0.44 -3.78
N PHE A 196 14.34 1.41 -4.44
CA PHE A 196 13.92 2.66 -3.84
C PHE A 196 12.41 2.74 -3.55
N SER A 197 11.65 1.62 -3.69
CA SER A 197 10.18 1.61 -3.58
C SER A 197 9.63 2.03 -2.22
N ALA A 198 10.46 2.14 -1.20
CA ALA A 198 10.05 2.58 0.14
C ALA A 198 10.90 3.73 0.69
N ASP A 199 11.70 4.40 -0.14
CA ASP A 199 12.51 5.55 0.28
C ASP A 199 11.65 6.84 0.28
N GLY A 200 10.48 6.76 0.92
CA GLY A 200 9.47 7.81 0.97
C GLY A 200 8.64 7.90 -0.32
N ALA A 201 8.33 6.75 -0.93
CA ALA A 201 7.46 6.70 -2.11
C ALA A 201 6.10 7.29 -1.80
N LEU A 202 5.65 8.24 -2.61
CA LEU A 202 4.43 9.02 -2.43
C LEU A 202 3.61 8.97 -3.72
N LEU A 203 2.61 8.09 -3.75
CA LEU A 203 1.77 7.90 -4.92
C LEU A 203 0.44 8.66 -4.78
N PHE A 204 -0.02 9.26 -5.86
CA PHE A 204 -1.29 9.98 -5.92
C PHE A 204 -2.20 9.40 -6.99
N MET A 205 -3.46 9.15 -6.66
CA MET A 205 -4.47 8.70 -7.61
C MET A 205 -5.75 9.54 -7.50
N GLN A 206 -6.21 10.04 -8.62
CA GLN A 206 -7.53 10.65 -8.79
C GLN A 206 -8.46 9.71 -9.55
N HIS A 207 -7.98 9.13 -10.64
CA HIS A 207 -8.75 8.30 -11.55
C HIS A 207 -8.58 6.80 -11.28
N GLY A 208 -7.51 6.41 -10.57
CA GLY A 208 -7.12 5.02 -10.33
C GLY A 208 -6.32 4.39 -11.47
N ARG A 209 -6.07 5.12 -12.56
CA ARG A 209 -5.33 4.63 -13.73
C ARG A 209 -3.99 5.32 -13.95
N GLU A 210 -3.54 6.10 -13.01
CA GLU A 210 -2.31 6.89 -13.07
C GLU A 210 -1.07 6.01 -13.25
N TYR A 211 -1.13 4.79 -12.72
CA TYR A 211 -0.02 3.81 -12.72
C TYR A 211 -0.35 2.53 -13.48
N ASP A 212 -1.40 2.50 -14.29
CA ASP A 212 -1.79 1.30 -15.05
C ASP A 212 -0.66 0.84 -15.96
N ASN A 213 -0.16 -0.38 -15.73
CA ASN A 213 0.85 -1.04 -16.57
C ASN A 213 2.14 -0.23 -16.82
N ILE A 214 2.45 0.77 -15.98
CA ILE A 214 3.59 1.67 -16.16
C ILE A 214 4.94 1.04 -15.77
N PHE A 215 4.93 -0.03 -14.98
CA PHE A 215 6.10 -0.54 -14.26
C PHE A 215 7.25 -0.99 -15.16
N ALA A 216 6.95 -1.47 -16.38
CA ALA A 216 7.96 -1.83 -17.37
C ALA A 216 8.68 -0.62 -17.98
N HIS A 217 8.11 0.57 -17.81
CA HIS A 217 8.61 1.83 -18.39
C HIS A 217 9.08 2.81 -17.33
N TRP A 218 8.88 2.51 -16.03
CA TRP A 218 9.33 3.37 -14.94
C TRP A 218 10.85 3.48 -14.93
N ASP A 219 11.34 4.68 -14.73
CA ASP A 219 12.66 4.86 -14.12
C ASP A 219 12.53 4.56 -12.62
N TRP A 220 13.02 3.40 -12.21
CA TRP A 220 12.92 2.93 -10.83
C TRP A 220 13.80 3.69 -9.84
N ARG A 221 14.64 4.63 -10.31
CA ARG A 221 15.27 5.66 -9.48
C ARG A 221 14.38 6.89 -9.28
N MET A 222 13.29 7.00 -10.04
CA MET A 222 12.37 8.13 -10.05
C MET A 222 10.95 7.74 -9.61
N VAL A 223 10.81 6.73 -8.77
CA VAL A 223 9.50 6.40 -8.16
C VAL A 223 8.97 7.66 -7.45
N PRO A 224 7.71 8.06 -7.68
CA PRO A 224 7.19 9.30 -7.13
C PRO A 224 7.43 9.45 -5.63
N GLY A 225 7.87 10.60 -5.20
CA GLY A 225 8.19 10.93 -3.81
C GLY A 225 9.54 10.43 -3.30
N THR A 226 10.17 9.44 -3.94
CA THR A 226 11.43 8.86 -3.43
C THR A 226 12.61 9.80 -3.57
N THR A 227 13.58 9.66 -2.65
CA THR A 227 14.89 10.25 -2.76
C THR A 227 15.89 9.13 -3.05
N ALA A 228 16.43 9.10 -4.24
CA ALA A 228 17.29 8.03 -4.75
C ALA A 228 18.65 8.57 -5.22
N TYR A 229 19.65 7.72 -5.14
CA TYR A 229 20.99 8.02 -5.65
C TYR A 229 21.25 7.39 -7.01
N ASP A 230 22.21 7.96 -7.73
CA ASP A 230 22.76 7.42 -8.96
C ASP A 230 24.30 7.37 -8.87
N ASP A 231 24.83 6.18 -8.97
CA ASP A 231 26.26 5.86 -8.96
C ASP A 231 26.74 5.35 -10.33
N GLY A 232 25.88 5.40 -11.34
CA GLY A 232 26.14 4.90 -12.70
C GLY A 232 26.02 3.38 -12.84
N ALA A 233 25.87 2.64 -11.75
CA ALA A 233 25.69 1.19 -11.81
C ALA A 233 24.24 0.86 -12.23
N PRO A 234 23.99 -0.24 -12.94
CA PRO A 234 22.65 -0.74 -13.20
C PRO A 234 21.91 -1.00 -11.88
N LEU A 235 20.62 -0.66 -11.80
CA LEU A 235 19.78 -1.06 -10.68
C LEU A 235 19.75 -2.58 -10.56
N LYS A 236 20.05 -3.07 -9.36
CA LYS A 236 20.01 -4.48 -9.04
C LYS A 236 19.55 -4.65 -7.61
N CYS A 237 18.44 -5.32 -7.42
CA CYS A 237 17.99 -5.68 -6.08
C CYS A 237 18.92 -6.72 -5.48
N ASP A 238 19.37 -6.47 -4.27
CA ASP A 238 19.98 -7.46 -3.38
C ASP A 238 18.88 -8.06 -2.51
N ASN A 239 18.80 -9.40 -2.48
CA ASN A 239 17.77 -10.12 -1.73
C ASN A 239 18.14 -10.35 -0.27
N SER A 240 19.30 -9.90 0.20
CA SER A 240 19.60 -9.93 1.62
C SER A 240 18.67 -9.02 2.40
N VAL A 241 18.31 -9.44 3.61
CA VAL A 241 17.46 -8.63 4.50
C VAL A 241 18.13 -7.28 4.79
N GLU A 242 19.43 -7.29 4.98
CA GLU A 242 20.23 -6.10 5.29
C GLU A 242 20.18 -5.05 4.18
N ALA A 243 20.28 -5.48 2.91
CA ALA A 243 20.20 -4.57 1.77
C ALA A 243 18.80 -3.98 1.57
N ARG A 244 17.76 -4.62 2.11
CA ARG A 244 16.36 -4.19 1.98
C ARG A 244 15.88 -3.32 3.14
N LYS A 245 16.70 -3.14 4.17
CA LYS A 245 16.37 -2.31 5.34
C LYS A 245 17.04 -0.94 5.27
N ASN A 246 16.41 0.03 5.89
CA ASN A 246 17.03 1.26 6.31
C ASN A 246 17.83 1.00 7.61
N ARG A 247 18.88 1.76 7.87
CA ARG A 247 19.63 1.66 9.12
C ARG A 247 19.08 2.52 10.24
N SER A 248 18.22 3.48 9.89
CA SER A 248 17.59 4.35 10.85
C SER A 248 16.28 3.76 11.39
N GLY A 249 16.07 3.90 12.69
CA GLY A 249 14.79 3.69 13.36
C GLY A 249 13.91 4.94 13.43
N HIS A 250 14.40 6.11 12.95
CA HIS A 250 13.65 7.37 12.95
C HIS A 250 12.68 7.41 11.77
N VAL A 251 11.71 6.52 11.79
CA VAL A 251 10.62 6.45 10.80
C VAL A 251 9.32 6.28 11.56
N GLY A 252 8.31 7.07 11.19
CA GLY A 252 7.02 7.00 11.84
C GLY A 252 5.99 7.93 11.25
N GLY A 253 4.78 7.86 11.78
CA GLY A 253 3.68 8.72 11.38
C GLY A 253 2.54 8.75 12.38
N LEU A 254 1.67 9.70 12.20
CA LEU A 254 0.47 9.90 13.01
C LEU A 254 -0.71 10.23 12.10
N ALA A 255 -1.80 9.49 12.28
CA ALA A 255 -3.10 9.78 11.67
C ALA A 255 -4.08 10.25 12.75
N SER A 256 -4.59 11.46 12.64
CA SER A 256 -5.54 12.02 13.60
C SER A 256 -6.53 12.97 12.92
N GLY A 257 -7.82 12.78 13.17
CA GLY A 257 -8.86 13.52 12.46
C GLY A 257 -8.72 13.36 10.94
N ASP A 258 -8.55 14.47 10.24
CA ASP A 258 -8.35 14.52 8.78
C ASP A 258 -6.89 14.81 8.39
N VAL A 259 -5.93 14.56 9.29
CA VAL A 259 -4.51 14.84 9.07
C VAL A 259 -3.69 13.57 9.15
N LEU A 260 -2.78 13.39 8.20
CA LEU A 260 -1.70 12.40 8.27
C LEU A 260 -0.36 13.14 8.25
N CYS A 261 0.49 12.85 9.22
CA CYS A 261 1.87 13.32 9.26
C CYS A 261 2.80 12.12 9.23
N THR A 262 3.86 12.19 8.44
CA THR A 262 4.88 11.13 8.38
C THR A 262 6.26 11.73 8.35
N THR A 263 7.22 11.00 8.91
CA THR A 263 8.64 11.36 8.88
C THR A 263 9.50 10.13 8.66
N MET A 264 10.63 10.32 7.98
CA MET A 264 11.59 9.27 7.69
C MET A 264 12.99 9.86 7.63
N GLU A 265 13.93 9.23 8.30
CA GLU A 265 15.36 9.39 8.04
C GLU A 265 15.82 8.24 7.14
N ILE A 266 16.37 8.55 5.99
CA ILE A 266 17.03 7.59 5.12
C ILE A 266 18.49 7.52 5.55
N GLU A 267 18.95 6.31 5.90
CA GLU A 267 20.34 6.02 6.22
C GLU A 267 20.69 4.65 5.62
N ARG A 268 21.06 4.64 4.35
CA ARG A 268 21.40 3.42 3.62
C ARG A 268 22.30 3.69 2.42
N ASP A 269 23.15 2.75 2.09
CA ASP A 269 23.98 2.76 0.88
C ASP A 269 24.79 4.04 0.68
N GLY A 270 25.18 4.72 1.78
CA GLY A 270 25.87 6.00 1.74
C GLY A 270 24.97 7.21 1.46
N LEU A 271 23.66 7.03 1.28
CA LEU A 271 22.67 8.10 1.19
C LEU A 271 22.14 8.44 2.57
N HIS A 272 22.07 9.73 2.87
CA HIS A 272 21.38 10.31 4.02
C HIS A 272 20.36 11.34 3.55
N ALA A 273 19.15 11.30 4.12
CA ALA A 273 18.13 12.33 3.90
C ALA A 273 17.09 12.31 5.03
N LEU A 274 16.60 13.48 5.41
CA LEU A 274 15.42 13.65 6.25
C LEU A 274 14.23 14.00 5.38
N LYS A 275 13.14 13.28 5.54
CA LYS A 275 11.90 13.46 4.76
C LYS A 275 10.70 13.53 5.68
N SER A 276 9.74 14.40 5.34
CA SER A 276 8.45 14.46 6.03
C SER A 276 7.35 14.75 5.02
N ALA A 277 6.16 14.22 5.27
CA ALA A 277 4.98 14.55 4.48
C ALA A 277 3.77 14.81 5.40
N PHE A 278 3.02 15.85 5.06
CA PHE A 278 1.85 16.30 5.80
C PHE A 278 0.66 16.37 4.85
N PHE A 279 -0.39 15.64 5.16
CA PHE A 279 -1.61 15.55 4.34
C PHE A 279 -2.76 16.19 5.10
N PHE A 280 -3.43 17.16 4.49
CA PHE A 280 -4.60 17.83 5.08
C PHE A 280 -5.47 18.48 3.99
N GLY A 281 -6.77 18.22 4.01
CA GLY A 281 -7.69 18.70 2.98
C GLY A 281 -7.28 18.23 1.58
N ASP A 282 -7.08 19.18 0.67
CA ASP A 282 -6.64 18.92 -0.70
C ASP A 282 -5.14 19.26 -0.91
N LEU A 283 -4.38 19.29 0.18
CA LEU A 283 -2.98 19.69 0.15
C LEU A 283 -2.08 18.60 0.75
N VAL A 284 -0.92 18.41 0.12
CA VAL A 284 0.20 17.65 0.68
C VAL A 284 1.43 18.54 0.69
N VAL A 285 2.07 18.65 1.85
CA VAL A 285 3.37 19.33 2.00
C VAL A 285 4.43 18.25 2.19
N ALA A 286 5.34 18.12 1.24
CA ALA A 286 6.49 17.23 1.32
C ALA A 286 7.77 18.06 1.56
N LEU A 287 8.53 17.67 2.58
CA LEU A 287 9.76 18.33 2.97
C LEU A 287 10.95 17.38 2.84
N GLY A 288 12.07 17.89 2.39
CA GLY A 288 13.34 17.19 2.37
C GLY A 288 14.44 18.08 2.95
N ALA A 289 15.30 17.53 3.79
CA ALA A 289 16.41 18.23 4.42
C ALA A 289 17.62 17.29 4.55
N ASP A 290 18.80 17.89 4.68
CA ASP A 290 20.07 17.20 4.93
C ASP A 290 20.35 16.06 3.92
N ILE A 291 19.97 16.30 2.66
CA ILE A 291 20.13 15.34 1.57
C ILE A 291 21.58 15.33 1.12
N ARG A 292 22.31 14.26 1.43
CA ARG A 292 23.75 14.15 1.12
C ARG A 292 24.16 12.70 0.92
N SER A 293 25.36 12.51 0.39
CA SER A 293 26.02 11.20 0.31
C SER A 293 27.38 11.24 0.96
N SER A 294 27.74 10.17 1.63
CA SER A 294 29.09 9.87 2.10
C SER A 294 29.89 8.97 1.13
N ASP A 295 29.24 8.48 0.06
CA ASP A 295 29.88 7.64 -0.95
C ASP A 295 30.29 8.48 -2.17
N ALA A 296 31.59 8.54 -2.44
CA ALA A 296 32.14 9.31 -3.56
C ALA A 296 31.73 8.78 -4.95
N ARG A 297 31.19 7.58 -5.04
CA ARG A 297 30.67 7.02 -6.29
C ARG A 297 29.32 7.59 -6.68
N ILE A 298 28.58 8.10 -5.71
CA ILE A 298 27.28 8.73 -5.92
C ILE A 298 27.51 10.14 -6.49
N PHE A 299 27.20 10.33 -7.76
CA PHE A 299 27.37 11.62 -8.43
C PHE A 299 26.07 12.43 -8.52
N ARG A 300 24.92 11.81 -8.25
CA ARG A 300 23.62 12.48 -8.26
C ARG A 300 22.68 11.90 -7.22
N ILE A 301 21.97 12.78 -6.52
CA ILE A 301 20.82 12.43 -5.67
C ILE A 301 19.62 13.19 -6.20
N THR A 302 18.50 12.50 -6.35
CA THR A 302 17.27 13.09 -6.92
C THR A 302 16.08 12.75 -6.06
N THR A 303 15.22 13.73 -5.80
CA THR A 303 13.88 13.51 -5.26
C THR A 303 12.88 13.64 -6.40
N ALA A 304 12.15 12.56 -6.71
CA ALA A 304 11.15 12.57 -7.75
C ALA A 304 9.84 13.17 -7.25
N LEU A 305 9.23 14.04 -8.03
CA LEU A 305 7.89 14.58 -7.71
C LEU A 305 6.80 13.63 -8.18
N ASP A 306 6.84 13.25 -9.45
CA ASP A 306 5.83 12.40 -10.07
C ASP A 306 6.41 11.62 -11.26
N GLN A 307 5.83 10.47 -11.53
CA GLN A 307 6.08 9.67 -12.73
C GLN A 307 4.82 8.84 -13.04
N THR A 308 3.94 9.39 -13.86
CA THR A 308 2.64 8.81 -14.23
C THR A 308 2.46 8.82 -15.74
N HIS A 309 1.39 8.19 -16.22
CA HIS A 309 1.00 8.32 -17.63
C HIS A 309 0.72 9.79 -17.99
N LEU A 310 1.12 10.18 -19.20
CA LEU A 310 0.84 11.50 -19.74
C LEU A 310 -0.63 11.62 -20.15
N ALA A 311 -1.45 12.15 -19.25
CA ALA A 311 -2.88 12.37 -19.47
C ALA A 311 -3.16 13.84 -19.77
N GLY A 312 -2.67 14.32 -20.93
CA GLY A 312 -2.81 15.70 -21.34
C GLY A 312 -1.53 16.53 -21.18
N PRO A 313 -1.61 17.85 -21.34
CA PRO A 313 -0.44 18.72 -21.34
C PRO A 313 0.15 18.89 -19.93
N VAL A 314 1.46 18.89 -19.83
CA VAL A 314 2.19 19.36 -18.66
C VAL A 314 2.39 20.88 -18.80
N THR A 315 1.83 21.64 -17.89
CA THR A 315 2.01 23.10 -17.83
C THR A 315 2.95 23.46 -16.70
N ARG A 316 3.70 24.52 -16.89
CA ARG A 316 4.65 25.03 -15.89
C ARG A 316 4.69 26.54 -15.91
N GLY A 317 5.02 27.13 -14.77
CA GLY A 317 5.23 28.56 -14.62
C GLY A 317 6.05 28.83 -13.37
N GLY A 318 6.19 30.09 -13.01
CA GLY A 318 6.85 30.46 -11.77
C GLY A 318 7.93 31.49 -11.93
N ALA A 319 8.77 31.66 -10.92
CA ALA A 319 9.74 32.74 -10.84
C ALA A 319 10.68 32.75 -12.03
N THR A 320 10.66 33.85 -12.73
CA THR A 320 11.89 34.40 -13.32
C THR A 320 12.60 35.19 -12.22
N GLU A 321 13.88 35.43 -12.32
CA GLU A 321 14.65 36.28 -11.36
C GLU A 321 13.95 37.61 -11.05
N THR A 322 13.00 38.04 -11.85
CA THR A 322 12.25 39.28 -11.77
C THR A 322 10.83 39.17 -11.22
N SER A 323 10.22 38.00 -11.11
CA SER A 323 8.79 37.88 -10.76
C SER A 323 8.48 37.44 -9.32
N GLY A 324 9.47 36.95 -8.58
CA GLY A 324 9.31 36.54 -7.17
C GLY A 324 8.32 35.43 -6.90
N GLY A 325 7.76 34.77 -7.93
CA GLY A 325 6.83 33.65 -7.78
C GLY A 325 7.56 32.32 -7.60
N LEU A 326 6.92 31.35 -6.92
CA LEU A 326 7.47 30.00 -6.78
C LEU A 326 7.32 29.23 -8.10
N PRO A 327 8.31 28.42 -8.51
CA PRO A 327 8.14 27.53 -9.65
C PRO A 327 7.05 26.50 -9.39
N TRP A 328 6.23 26.24 -10.40
CA TRP A 328 5.16 25.26 -10.32
C TRP A 328 5.05 24.44 -11.61
N VAL A 329 4.54 23.22 -11.44
CA VAL A 329 4.18 22.31 -12.52
C VAL A 329 2.77 21.79 -12.26
N HIS A 330 1.98 21.69 -13.31
CA HIS A 330 0.63 21.11 -13.25
C HIS A 330 0.47 20.05 -14.33
N HIS A 331 -0.06 18.90 -13.94
CA HIS A 331 -0.40 17.80 -14.83
C HIS A 331 -1.62 17.05 -14.28
N ASP A 332 -2.59 16.78 -15.13
CA ASP A 332 -3.73 15.90 -14.83
C ASP A 332 -4.43 16.23 -13.49
N GLY A 333 -4.75 17.52 -13.28
CA GLY A 333 -5.45 17.98 -12.06
C GLY A 333 -4.56 18.06 -10.81
N ARG A 334 -3.27 17.77 -10.90
CA ARG A 334 -2.29 17.85 -9.80
C ARG A 334 -1.33 19.01 -10.02
N GLY A 335 -1.18 19.86 -9.01
CA GLY A 335 -0.23 20.95 -9.00
C GLY A 335 0.91 20.69 -8.03
N TYR A 336 2.14 20.97 -8.45
CA TYR A 336 3.36 20.90 -7.65
C TYR A 336 3.97 22.28 -7.59
N VAL A 337 4.29 22.76 -6.40
CA VAL A 337 4.92 24.06 -6.14
C VAL A 337 6.16 23.84 -5.28
N SER A 338 7.29 24.41 -5.63
CA SER A 338 8.56 24.26 -4.92
C SER A 338 9.20 25.59 -4.55
#